data_298864ba9f53da679ed5a7d1e5f4c362
#
_entry.id   298864ba9f53da679ed5a7d1e5f4c362
#
_cell.length_a   1.000
_cell.length_b   1.000
_cell.length_c   1.000
_cell.angle_alpha   90.00
_cell.angle_beta   90.00
_cell.angle_gamma   90.00
#
_symmetry.space_group_name_H-M   'P 1'
#
loop_
_entity.id
_entity.type
_entity.pdbx_description
1 polymer ?
#
loop_
_entity_poly.entity_id
_entity_poly.type
_entity_poly.pdbx_seq_one_letter_code
_entity_poly.pdbx_strand_id
1 'polypeptide(L)'
;MKDIKIVTSGRHGRIQYVEGWLKKNICEFYWEFGGGDTVAMVWFPAETEWDALYPWAKGRRREILDYVAEQTHRRKAPSTRVKWDGDCLLFVKG
;
A
#
# COMPACT_ATOMS: atom_id res chain seq x y z
N MET A 1 15.25 -2.65 9.14
CA MET A 1 15.22 -2.55 7.67
C MET A 1 13.79 -2.78 7.16
N LYS A 2 13.33 -1.94 6.26
CA LYS A 2 11.98 -2.06 5.68
C LYS A 2 12.02 -1.85 4.18
N ASP A 3 11.09 -2.48 3.49
CA ASP A 3 10.98 -2.37 2.02
C ASP A 3 9.58 -2.78 1.58
N ILE A 4 9.27 -2.54 0.32
CA ILE A 4 8.05 -3.04 -0.30
C ILE A 4 8.38 -3.88 -1.53
N LYS A 5 7.49 -4.82 -1.83
CA LYS A 5 7.56 -5.61 -3.05
C LYS A 5 6.20 -5.52 -3.74
N ILE A 6 6.22 -5.11 -5.00
CA ILE A 6 4.99 -4.97 -5.80
C ILE A 6 4.90 -6.15 -6.76
N VAL A 7 3.83 -6.90 -6.64
CA VAL A 7 3.57 -8.07 -7.50
C VAL A 7 2.40 -7.73 -8.41
N THR A 8 2.59 -7.92 -9.70
CA THR A 8 1.58 -7.60 -10.71
C THR A 8 1.06 -8.90 -11.36
N SER A 9 -0.27 -9.00 -11.48
CA SER A 9 -0.93 -10.12 -12.15
C SER A 9 -2.05 -9.53 -13.02
N GLY A 10 -1.72 -9.21 -14.28
CA GLY A 10 -2.66 -8.54 -15.17
C GLY A 10 -2.94 -7.11 -14.71
N ARG A 11 -4.21 -6.80 -14.43
CA ARG A 11 -4.64 -5.45 -14.06
C ARG A 11 -4.69 -5.22 -12.56
N HIS A 12 -4.21 -6.16 -11.77
CA HIS A 12 -4.23 -6.07 -10.31
C HIS A 12 -3.01 -6.77 -9.74
N GLY A 13 -2.88 -6.74 -8.43
CA GLY A 13 -1.78 -7.42 -7.77
C GLY A 13 -1.76 -7.13 -6.28
N ARG A 14 -0.59 -7.29 -5.71
CA ARG A 14 -0.39 -7.12 -4.27
C ARG A 14 0.84 -6.29 -4.01
N ILE A 15 0.81 -5.56 -2.90
CA ILE A 15 1.97 -4.86 -2.39
C ILE A 15 2.28 -5.50 -1.04
N GLN A 16 3.50 -6.00 -0.90
CA GLN A 16 3.97 -6.55 0.36
C GLN A 16 4.87 -5.54 1.04
N TYR A 17 4.56 -5.21 2.28
CA TYR A 17 5.46 -4.45 3.14
C TYR A 17 6.20 -5.45 4.01
N VAL A 18 7.51 -5.39 3.99
CA VAL A 18 8.35 -6.32 4.77
C VAL A 18 9.26 -5.54 5.71
N GLU A 19 9.47 -6.09 6.90
CA GLU A 19 10.31 -5.46 7.90
C GLU A 19 11.12 -6.50 8.65
N GLY A 20 12.35 -6.14 8.97
CA GLY A 20 13.25 -6.99 9.76
C GLY A 20 14.15 -7.88 8.91
N TRP A 21 15.12 -8.50 9.59
CA TRP A 21 16.17 -9.27 8.93
C TRP A 21 15.67 -10.55 8.25
N LEU A 22 14.72 -11.23 8.88
CA LEU A 22 14.22 -12.50 8.37
C LEU A 22 12.98 -12.33 7.50
N LYS A 23 12.56 -11.11 7.26
CA LYS A 23 11.37 -10.80 6.46
C LYS A 23 10.13 -11.56 6.95
N LYS A 24 10.01 -11.74 8.25
CA LYS A 24 8.87 -12.42 8.86
C LYS A 24 7.70 -11.50 9.14
N ASN A 25 7.97 -10.20 9.25
CA ASN A 25 6.95 -9.20 9.52
C ASN A 25 6.47 -8.66 8.18
N ILE A 26 5.35 -9.19 7.72
CA ILE A 26 4.82 -8.89 6.39
C ILE A 26 3.38 -8.41 6.49
N CYS A 27 3.10 -7.30 5.83
CA CYS A 27 1.73 -6.86 5.54
C CYS A 27 1.50 -7.02 4.05
N GLU A 28 0.29 -7.38 3.66
CA GLU A 28 -0.04 -7.56 2.25
C GLU A 28 -1.30 -6.78 1.92
N PHE A 29 -1.24 -5.98 0.84
CA PHE A 29 -2.30 -5.10 0.43
C PHE A 29 -2.65 -5.37 -1.03
N TYR A 30 -3.92 -5.21 -1.38
CA TYR A 30 -4.41 -5.41 -2.73
C TYR A 30 -4.36 -4.09 -3.51
N TRP A 31 -3.95 -4.16 -4.78
CA TRP A 31 -4.03 -3.02 -5.68
C TRP A 31 -4.61 -3.42 -7.03
N GLU A 32 -5.17 -2.44 -7.75
CA GLU A 32 -5.59 -2.65 -9.14
C GLU A 32 -5.47 -1.34 -9.91
N PHE A 33 -5.41 -1.46 -11.24
CA PHE A 33 -5.47 -0.29 -12.10
C PHE A 33 -6.87 0.29 -12.06
N GLY A 34 -6.96 1.63 -12.08
CA GLY A 34 -8.21 2.34 -12.11
C GLY A 34 -8.68 2.63 -13.53
N GLY A 35 -9.60 3.58 -13.65
CA GLY A 35 -10.10 4.06 -14.92
C GLY A 35 -10.27 5.58 -14.86
N GLY A 36 -10.43 6.21 -16.02
CA GLY A 36 -10.55 7.66 -16.10
C GLY A 36 -9.31 8.35 -15.57
N ASP A 37 -9.49 9.24 -14.59
CA ASP A 37 -8.38 9.98 -14.00
C ASP A 37 -7.65 9.22 -12.91
N THR A 38 -8.16 8.07 -12.48
CA THR A 38 -7.52 7.23 -11.47
C THR A 38 -6.64 6.20 -12.16
N VAL A 39 -5.33 6.32 -11.95
CA VAL A 39 -4.35 5.41 -12.55
C VAL A 39 -4.34 4.06 -11.82
N ALA A 40 -4.34 4.09 -10.50
CA ALA A 40 -4.32 2.88 -9.69
C ALA A 40 -4.89 3.16 -8.31
N MET A 41 -5.32 2.08 -7.64
CA MET A 41 -5.90 2.13 -6.30
C MET A 41 -5.30 1.03 -5.44
N VAL A 42 -5.06 1.35 -4.17
CA VAL A 42 -4.57 0.38 -3.19
C VAL A 42 -5.51 0.35 -2.00
N TRP A 43 -5.93 -0.84 -1.58
CA TRP A 43 -6.83 -1.00 -0.44
C TRP A 43 -6.07 -1.47 0.78
N PHE A 44 -6.35 -0.84 1.91
CA PHE A 44 -5.74 -1.17 3.19
C PHE A 44 -6.82 -1.61 4.18
N PRO A 45 -6.47 -2.45 5.17
CA PRO A 45 -7.42 -2.81 6.22
C PRO A 45 -7.86 -1.57 7.00
N ALA A 46 -9.09 -1.59 7.49
CA ALA A 46 -9.59 -0.52 8.35
C ALA A 46 -8.76 -0.46 9.63
N GLU A 47 -8.71 0.72 10.23
CA GLU A 47 -7.98 0.93 11.48
C GLU A 47 -8.44 -0.02 12.58
N THR A 48 -9.73 -0.31 12.63
CA THR A 48 -10.31 -1.22 13.63
C THR A 48 -9.90 -2.67 13.45
N GLU A 49 -9.43 -3.04 12.25
CA GLU A 49 -9.01 -4.41 11.92
C GLU A 49 -7.50 -4.59 11.95
N TRP A 50 -6.77 -3.51 11.86
CA TRP A 50 -5.32 -3.53 11.69
C TRP A 50 -4.59 -4.31 12.76
N ASP A 51 -4.86 -4.02 14.02
CA ASP A 51 -4.14 -4.63 15.13
C ASP A 51 -4.37 -6.13 15.23
N ALA A 52 -5.55 -6.60 14.82
CA ALA A 52 -5.87 -8.03 14.79
C ALA A 52 -5.17 -8.73 13.64
N LEU A 53 -5.09 -8.08 12.47
CA LEU A 53 -4.43 -8.66 11.30
C LEU A 53 -2.91 -8.66 11.42
N TYR A 54 -2.36 -7.60 12.00
CA TYR A 54 -0.91 -7.42 12.09
C TYR A 54 -0.49 -7.09 13.52
N PRO A 55 -0.57 -8.06 14.44
CA PRO A 55 -0.22 -7.79 15.86
C PRO A 55 1.18 -7.24 16.05
N TRP A 56 2.14 -7.67 15.20
CA TRP A 56 3.51 -7.19 15.28
C TRP A 56 3.63 -5.69 14.93
N ALA A 57 2.63 -5.15 14.25
CA ALA A 57 2.60 -3.75 13.82
C ALA A 57 1.50 -2.96 14.51
N LYS A 58 1.06 -3.41 15.68
CA LYS A 58 0.00 -2.75 16.44
C LYS A 58 0.32 -1.28 16.66
N GLY A 59 -0.65 -0.41 16.36
CA GLY A 59 -0.49 1.04 16.54
C GLY A 59 0.36 1.72 15.46
N ARG A 60 0.85 0.96 14.47
CA ARG A 60 1.75 1.48 13.44
C ARG A 60 1.12 1.59 12.05
N ARG A 61 -0.20 1.52 11.98
CA ARG A 61 -0.92 1.54 10.70
C ARG A 61 -0.55 2.77 9.86
N ARG A 62 -0.65 3.96 10.41
CA ARG A 62 -0.40 5.19 9.66
C ARG A 62 1.03 5.27 9.15
N GLU A 63 1.98 4.89 9.99
CA GLU A 63 3.39 4.87 9.63
C GLU A 63 3.65 3.95 8.43
N ILE A 64 3.09 2.75 8.47
CA ILE A 64 3.28 1.76 7.40
C ILE A 64 2.56 2.18 6.13
N LEU A 65 1.32 2.66 6.24
CA LEU A 65 0.57 3.12 5.08
C LEU A 65 1.27 4.28 4.38
N ASP A 66 1.79 5.24 5.14
CA ASP A 66 2.50 6.38 4.55
C ASP A 66 3.77 5.94 3.83
N TYR A 67 4.50 4.98 4.39
CA TYR A 67 5.70 4.44 3.74
C TYR A 67 5.34 3.72 2.44
N VAL A 68 4.31 2.88 2.47
CA VAL A 68 3.84 2.15 1.28
C VAL A 68 3.39 3.14 0.20
N ALA A 69 2.63 4.16 0.58
CA ALA A 69 2.16 5.18 -0.36
C ALA A 69 3.33 5.90 -1.03
N GLU A 70 4.30 6.34 -0.24
CA GLU A 70 5.47 7.05 -0.78
C GLU A 70 6.29 6.18 -1.71
N GLN A 71 6.59 4.95 -1.31
CA GLN A 71 7.41 4.06 -2.12
C GLN A 71 6.71 3.64 -3.41
N THR A 72 5.41 3.34 -3.33
CA THR A 72 4.63 2.98 -4.51
C THR A 72 4.54 4.15 -5.49
N HIS A 73 4.26 5.35 -4.97
CA HIS A 73 4.20 6.56 -5.79
C HIS A 73 5.51 6.79 -6.53
N ARG A 74 6.61 6.73 -5.81
CA ARG A 74 7.94 6.97 -6.37
C ARG A 74 8.34 5.94 -7.44
N ARG A 75 8.03 4.66 -7.18
CA ARG A 75 8.48 3.56 -8.04
C ARG A 75 7.59 3.32 -9.26
N LYS A 76 6.28 3.51 -9.10
CA LYS A 76 5.30 3.07 -10.11
C LYS A 76 4.44 4.19 -10.69
N ALA A 77 4.24 5.27 -9.98
CA ALA A 77 3.32 6.31 -10.42
C ALA A 77 3.82 7.72 -10.09
N PRO A 78 5.09 8.06 -10.45
CA PRO A 78 5.68 9.33 -10.03
C PRO A 78 5.03 10.56 -10.63
N SER A 79 4.32 10.42 -11.75
CA SER A 79 3.64 11.53 -12.40
C SER A 79 2.23 11.77 -11.90
N THR A 80 1.77 10.98 -10.93
CA THR A 80 0.43 11.09 -10.37
C THR A 80 0.44 11.89 -9.08
N ARG A 81 -0.77 12.26 -8.62
CA ARG A 81 -0.99 12.81 -7.28
C ARG A 81 -1.58 11.71 -6.40
N VAL A 82 -1.16 11.71 -5.14
CA VAL A 82 -1.67 10.77 -4.15
C VAL A 82 -2.91 11.37 -3.49
N LYS A 83 -3.98 10.59 -3.42
CA LYS A 83 -5.23 11.00 -2.79
C LYS A 83 -5.75 9.86 -1.91
N TRP A 84 -6.12 10.18 -0.68
CA TRP A 84 -6.73 9.21 0.23
C TRP A 84 -8.25 9.32 0.19
N ASP A 85 -8.92 8.17 0.11
CA ASP A 85 -10.37 8.07 0.19
C ASP A 85 -10.70 6.96 1.17
N GLY A 86 -10.86 7.32 2.46
CA GLY A 86 -11.02 6.34 3.51
C GLY A 86 -9.81 5.45 3.61
N ASP A 87 -10.03 4.13 3.49
CA ASP A 87 -8.95 3.13 3.55
C ASP A 87 -8.33 2.85 2.19
N CYS A 88 -8.71 3.62 1.18
CA CYS A 88 -8.22 3.44 -0.18
C CYS A 88 -7.26 4.56 -0.56
N LEU A 89 -6.13 4.18 -1.12
CA LEU A 89 -5.15 5.11 -1.66
C LEU A 89 -5.35 5.20 -3.17
N LEU A 90 -5.51 6.41 -3.68
CA LEU A 90 -5.69 6.64 -5.11
C LEU A 90 -4.47 7.36 -5.69
N PHE A 91 -4.01 6.89 -6.85
CA PHE A 91 -3.04 7.61 -7.67
C PHE A 91 -3.79 8.22 -8.84
N VAL A 92 -3.93 9.52 -8.84
CA VAL A 92 -4.74 10.23 -9.84
C VAL A 92 -3.86 11.08 -10.76
N LYS A 93 -4.33 11.28 -11.99
CA LYS A 93 -3.60 12.12 -12.95
C LYS A 93 -3.43 13.53 -12.40
N GLY A 94 -2.21 14.01 -12.44
CA GLY A 94 -1.84 15.31 -11.92
C GLY A 94 -2.16 16.47 -12.85
#